data_f3a3de8f8d3de6b1304bc30d4bbc4358
#
_entry.id   f3a3de8f8d3de6b1304bc30d4bbc4358
#
_cell.length_a   1.000
_cell.length_b   1.000
_cell.length_c   1.000
_cell.angle_alpha   90.00
_cell.angle_beta   90.00
_cell.angle_gamma   90.00
#
_symmetry.space_group_name_H-M   'P 1'
#
loop_
_entity.id
_entity.type
_entity.pdbx_description
1 polymer ?
#
loop_
_entity_poly.entity_id
_entity_poly.type
_entity_poly.pdbx_seq_one_letter_code
_entity_poly.pdbx_strand_id
1 'polypeptide(L)'
;GETGADYLIFQWGLGLPATSALMSVVLVAILWLQFRQDRYRPWVYWLAVTMVSVVGTLITDSLVDTYGVPLPLTTVVFAVALIATFAIWYGREGTLSIHAIDTPPREGFYWLAILFTFALGTAAGDLMAERLGLGYLSSTLLFGAGIAVVAALWRLDIIGPVTGFWQASLNFFKTLRLPLSS
;
A
#
# COMPACT_ATOMS: atom_id res chain seq x y z
N GLY A 1 -5.49 -7.19 2.30
CA GLY A 1 -4.70 -7.16 3.53
C GLY A 1 -5.54 -7.50 4.75
N GLU A 2 -6.59 -6.72 4.97
CA GLU A 2 -7.46 -6.77 6.15
C GLU A 2 -7.97 -8.19 6.48
N THR A 3 -8.70 -8.84 5.59
CA THR A 3 -9.21 -10.21 5.81
C THR A 3 -8.09 -11.22 6.14
N GLY A 4 -6.90 -11.04 5.56
CA GLY A 4 -5.75 -11.89 5.86
C GLY A 4 -5.16 -11.60 7.25
N ALA A 5 -5.12 -10.32 7.64
CA ALA A 5 -4.68 -9.89 8.96
C ALA A 5 -5.61 -10.44 10.05
N ASP A 6 -6.92 -10.25 9.89
CA ASP A 6 -7.96 -10.74 10.81
C ASP A 6 -7.90 -12.26 10.97
N TYR A 7 -7.77 -12.98 9.86
CA TYR A 7 -7.65 -14.45 9.91
C TYR A 7 -6.46 -14.89 10.79
N LEU A 8 -5.31 -14.24 10.66
CA LEU A 8 -4.12 -14.58 11.44
C LEU A 8 -4.29 -14.24 12.92
N ILE A 9 -4.89 -13.10 13.24
CA ILE A 9 -5.17 -12.68 14.63
C ILE A 9 -6.10 -13.70 15.30
N PHE A 10 -7.19 -14.07 14.66
CA PHE A 10 -8.19 -14.97 15.22
C PHE A 10 -7.71 -16.43 15.31
N GLN A 11 -6.96 -16.91 14.31
CA GLN A 11 -6.51 -18.32 14.29
C GLN A 11 -5.34 -18.58 15.24
N TRP A 12 -4.44 -17.63 15.39
CA TRP A 12 -3.22 -17.84 16.18
C TRP A 12 -3.34 -17.30 17.61
N GLY A 13 -4.35 -16.51 17.90
CA GLY A 13 -4.60 -15.99 19.26
C GLY A 13 -3.47 -15.10 19.81
N LEU A 14 -2.58 -14.62 18.96
CA LEU A 14 -1.38 -13.87 19.36
C LEU A 14 -1.68 -12.42 19.75
N GLY A 15 -2.87 -11.93 19.43
CA GLY A 15 -3.21 -10.52 19.54
C GLY A 15 -2.55 -9.66 18.44
N LEU A 16 -3.09 -8.47 18.24
CA LEU A 16 -2.73 -7.58 17.15
C LEU A 16 -1.23 -7.19 17.12
N PRO A 17 -0.60 -6.75 18.24
CA PRO A 17 0.81 -6.32 18.19
C PRO A 17 1.78 -7.46 17.88
N ALA A 18 1.55 -8.66 18.43
CA ALA A 18 2.42 -9.81 18.18
C ALA A 18 2.29 -10.31 16.74
N THR A 19 1.06 -10.33 16.21
CA THR A 19 0.81 -10.68 14.80
C THR A 19 1.47 -9.66 13.87
N SER A 20 1.37 -8.36 14.18
CA SER A 20 2.02 -7.28 13.41
C SER A 20 3.54 -7.43 13.40
N ALA A 21 4.16 -7.72 14.56
CA ALA A 21 5.59 -7.93 14.66
C ALA A 21 6.03 -9.15 13.84
N LEU A 22 5.33 -10.29 13.98
CA LEU A 22 5.62 -11.52 13.25
C LEU A 22 5.51 -11.32 11.74
N MET A 23 4.42 -10.72 11.27
CA MET A 23 4.21 -10.46 9.84
C MET A 23 5.22 -9.46 9.28
N SER A 24 5.67 -8.48 10.07
CA SER A 24 6.74 -7.56 9.69
C SER A 24 8.07 -8.31 9.50
N VAL A 25 8.40 -9.25 10.36
CA VAL A 25 9.61 -10.09 10.19
C VAL A 25 9.51 -10.94 8.93
N VAL A 26 8.34 -11.55 8.67
CA VAL A 26 8.10 -12.32 7.44
C VAL A 26 8.23 -11.43 6.20
N LEU A 27 7.67 -10.21 6.24
CA LEU A 27 7.81 -9.24 5.15
C LEU A 27 9.28 -8.91 4.89
N VAL A 28 10.06 -8.61 5.93
CA VAL A 28 11.50 -8.31 5.78
C VAL A 28 12.23 -9.48 5.13
N ALA A 29 11.93 -10.72 5.52
CA ALA A 29 12.52 -11.91 4.91
C ALA A 29 12.15 -12.05 3.43
N ILE A 30 10.88 -11.79 3.07
CA ILE A 30 10.42 -11.85 1.69
C ILE A 30 11.03 -10.72 0.84
N LEU A 31 11.09 -9.49 1.37
CA LEU A 31 11.74 -8.39 0.68
C LEU A 31 13.24 -8.66 0.50
N TRP A 32 13.90 -9.25 1.49
CA TRP A 32 15.30 -9.67 1.35
C TRP A 32 15.47 -10.70 0.23
N LEU A 33 14.55 -11.68 0.11
CA LEU A 33 14.55 -12.61 -1.01
C LEU A 33 14.29 -11.88 -2.34
N GLN A 34 13.39 -10.90 -2.36
CA GLN A 34 13.09 -10.10 -3.54
C GLN A 34 14.32 -9.31 -4.00
N PHE A 35 15.02 -8.62 -3.10
CA PHE A 35 16.24 -7.86 -3.39
C PHE A 35 17.40 -8.72 -3.90
N ARG A 36 17.40 -10.03 -3.62
CA ARG A 36 18.41 -10.98 -4.10
C ARG A 36 18.11 -11.56 -5.47
N GLN A 37 16.97 -11.25 -6.07
CA GLN A 37 16.63 -11.76 -7.39
C GLN A 37 17.32 -10.95 -8.48
N ASP A 38 18.18 -11.62 -9.28
CA ASP A 38 18.80 -11.03 -10.48
C ASP A 38 17.82 -10.89 -11.66
N ARG A 39 16.63 -11.50 -11.54
CA ARG A 39 15.57 -11.49 -12.56
C ARG A 39 14.21 -11.38 -11.93
N TYR A 40 13.30 -10.69 -12.62
CA TYR A 40 11.90 -10.63 -12.19
C TYR A 40 11.30 -12.03 -12.07
N ARG A 41 10.86 -12.37 -10.86
CA ARG A 41 10.12 -13.61 -10.55
C ARG A 41 8.72 -13.25 -10.08
N PRO A 42 7.68 -13.46 -10.91
CA PRO A 42 6.32 -13.01 -10.60
C PRO A 42 5.80 -13.49 -9.25
N TRP A 43 6.09 -14.72 -8.86
CA TRP A 43 5.59 -15.28 -7.61
C TRP A 43 6.21 -14.61 -6.36
N VAL A 44 7.51 -14.26 -6.38
CA VAL A 44 8.17 -13.53 -5.28
C VAL A 44 7.60 -12.13 -5.17
N TYR A 45 7.48 -11.44 -6.30
CA TYR A 45 6.90 -10.11 -6.38
C TYR A 45 5.47 -10.07 -5.82
N TRP A 46 4.58 -10.97 -6.27
CA TRP A 46 3.21 -11.01 -5.78
C TRP A 46 3.09 -11.42 -4.32
N LEU A 47 3.99 -12.30 -3.84
CA LEU A 47 4.08 -12.63 -2.43
C LEU A 47 4.49 -11.40 -1.61
N ALA A 48 5.48 -10.63 -2.07
CA ALA A 48 5.89 -9.39 -1.42
C ALA A 48 4.73 -8.37 -1.39
N VAL A 49 4.03 -8.15 -2.51
CA VAL A 49 2.85 -7.26 -2.57
C VAL A 49 1.78 -7.69 -1.56
N THR A 50 1.48 -8.99 -1.50
CA THR A 50 0.49 -9.52 -0.55
C THR A 50 0.93 -9.27 0.89
N MET A 51 2.19 -9.52 1.21
CA MET A 51 2.70 -9.31 2.57
C MET A 51 2.77 -7.82 2.94
N VAL A 52 3.18 -6.96 2.03
CA VAL A 52 3.14 -5.50 2.25
C VAL A 52 1.71 -5.03 2.52
N SER A 53 0.72 -5.57 1.81
CA SER A 53 -0.69 -5.26 2.04
C SER A 53 -1.16 -5.69 3.44
N VAL A 54 -0.78 -6.89 3.88
CA VAL A 54 -1.12 -7.38 5.23
C VAL A 54 -0.44 -6.53 6.30
N VAL A 55 0.86 -6.29 6.17
CA VAL A 55 1.64 -5.53 7.16
C VAL A 55 1.19 -4.06 7.20
N GLY A 56 0.89 -3.45 6.06
CA GLY A 56 0.36 -2.08 6.00
C GLY A 56 -0.95 -1.92 6.78
N THR A 57 -1.88 -2.87 6.62
CA THR A 57 -3.12 -2.92 7.41
C THR A 57 -2.81 -3.11 8.90
N LEU A 58 -2.02 -4.12 9.27
CA LEU A 58 -1.69 -4.43 10.66
C LEU A 58 -0.98 -3.27 11.39
N ILE A 59 -0.15 -2.49 10.70
CA ILE A 59 0.48 -1.29 11.28
C ILE A 59 -0.59 -0.24 11.59
N THR A 60 -1.53 -0.01 10.69
CA THR A 60 -2.62 0.95 10.91
C THR A 60 -3.48 0.53 12.07
N ASP A 61 -3.95 -0.71 12.09
CA ASP A 61 -4.81 -1.27 13.14
C ASP A 61 -4.09 -1.26 14.50
N SER A 62 -2.81 -1.60 14.52
CA SER A 62 -2.01 -1.52 15.75
C SER A 62 -1.93 -0.09 16.30
N LEU A 63 -1.74 0.90 15.45
CA LEU A 63 -1.68 2.30 15.86
C LEU A 63 -3.02 2.79 16.41
N VAL A 64 -4.12 2.44 15.73
CA VAL A 64 -5.45 2.90 16.09
C VAL A 64 -6.01 2.11 17.27
N ASP A 65 -6.04 0.78 17.17
CA ASP A 65 -6.77 -0.07 18.13
C ASP A 65 -5.94 -0.41 19.38
N THR A 66 -4.61 -0.54 19.23
CA THR A 66 -3.76 -0.89 20.37
C THR A 66 -3.20 0.35 21.05
N TYR A 67 -2.68 1.31 20.28
CA TYR A 67 -2.06 2.50 20.84
C TYR A 67 -3.00 3.71 20.95
N GLY A 68 -4.23 3.60 20.46
CA GLY A 68 -5.27 4.62 20.59
C GLY A 68 -4.96 5.89 19.79
N VAL A 69 -4.13 5.81 18.75
CA VAL A 69 -3.82 6.97 17.88
C VAL A 69 -5.07 7.35 17.10
N PRO A 70 -5.52 8.62 17.16
CA PRO A 70 -6.71 9.02 16.41
C PRO A 70 -6.58 8.78 14.92
N LEU A 71 -7.60 8.16 14.32
CA LEU A 71 -7.64 7.79 12.89
C LEU A 71 -7.30 8.95 11.94
N PRO A 72 -7.80 10.21 12.16
CA PRO A 72 -7.39 11.35 11.34
C PRO A 72 -5.89 11.64 11.41
N LEU A 73 -5.28 11.50 12.59
CA LEU A 73 -3.84 11.71 12.78
C LEU A 73 -3.04 10.62 12.06
N THR A 74 -3.45 9.36 12.20
CA THR A 74 -2.84 8.21 11.52
C THR A 74 -2.87 8.41 10.00
N THR A 75 -4.01 8.84 9.45
CA THR A 75 -4.17 9.15 8.02
C THR A 75 -3.20 10.25 7.57
N VAL A 76 -3.11 11.35 8.32
CA VAL A 76 -2.19 12.46 7.99
C VAL A 76 -0.73 12.02 8.07
N VAL A 77 -0.36 11.24 9.09
CA VAL A 77 1.02 10.75 9.26
C VAL A 77 1.42 9.87 8.07
N PHE A 78 0.58 8.93 7.65
CA PHE A 78 0.89 8.10 6.49
C PHE A 78 0.90 8.88 5.18
N ALA A 79 0.01 9.87 5.02
CA ALA A 79 0.04 10.75 3.85
C ALA A 79 1.36 11.55 3.78
N VAL A 80 1.80 12.13 4.90
CA VAL A 80 3.07 12.85 4.97
C VAL A 80 4.26 11.92 4.73
N ALA A 81 4.25 10.71 5.31
CA ALA A 81 5.31 9.72 5.10
C ALA A 81 5.42 9.28 3.63
N LEU A 82 4.28 9.09 2.96
CA LEU A 82 4.24 8.76 1.54
C LEU A 82 4.76 9.91 0.67
N ILE A 83 4.31 11.14 0.92
CA ILE A 83 4.79 12.34 0.20
C ILE A 83 6.30 12.51 0.42
N ALA A 84 6.79 12.36 1.66
CA ALA A 84 8.21 12.43 1.97
C ALA A 84 9.00 11.33 1.24
N THR A 85 8.47 10.11 1.17
CA THR A 85 9.09 9.01 0.42
C THR A 85 9.25 9.36 -1.05
N PHE A 86 8.21 9.88 -1.70
CA PHE A 86 8.29 10.31 -3.10
C PHE A 86 9.23 11.51 -3.30
N ALA A 87 9.20 12.49 -2.40
CA ALA A 87 10.07 13.65 -2.48
C ALA A 87 11.56 13.26 -2.36
N ILE A 88 11.90 12.39 -1.41
CA ILE A 88 13.25 11.88 -1.23
C ILE A 88 13.67 11.01 -2.41
N TRP A 89 12.79 10.13 -2.88
CA TRP A 89 13.06 9.29 -4.04
C TRP A 89 13.34 10.15 -5.27
N TYR A 90 12.45 11.09 -5.59
CA TYR A 90 12.65 11.99 -6.73
C TYR A 90 13.91 12.84 -6.60
N GLY A 91 14.20 13.37 -5.40
CA GLY A 91 15.39 14.16 -5.14
C GLY A 91 16.70 13.39 -5.29
N ARG A 92 16.69 12.07 -5.05
CA ARG A 92 17.89 11.22 -5.18
C ARG A 92 18.08 10.62 -6.56
N GLU A 93 16.97 10.22 -7.21
CA GLU A 93 17.00 9.41 -8.41
C GLU A 93 16.56 10.17 -9.67
N GLY A 94 15.98 11.38 -9.50
CA GLY A 94 15.51 12.24 -10.60
C GLY A 94 14.29 11.68 -11.35
N THR A 95 13.77 10.52 -10.95
CA THR A 95 12.62 9.87 -11.60
C THR A 95 11.83 9.03 -10.62
N LEU A 96 10.51 8.94 -10.84
CA LEU A 96 9.60 8.03 -10.14
C LEU A 96 9.14 6.89 -11.05
N SER A 97 9.81 6.67 -12.17
CA SER A 97 9.42 5.64 -13.13
C SER A 97 9.60 4.24 -12.58
N ILE A 98 8.53 3.46 -12.59
CA ILE A 98 8.55 2.04 -12.22
C ILE A 98 9.35 1.18 -13.19
N HIS A 99 9.53 1.64 -14.44
CA HIS A 99 10.35 0.95 -15.45
C HIS A 99 11.87 1.17 -15.26
N ALA A 100 12.25 2.08 -14.36
CA ALA A 100 13.64 2.38 -14.04
C ALA A 100 14.06 1.82 -12.67
N ILE A 101 13.34 0.81 -12.15
CA ILE A 101 13.66 0.13 -10.88
C ILE A 101 14.67 -0.98 -11.20
N ASP A 102 15.92 -0.59 -11.37
CA ASP A 102 17.05 -1.45 -11.72
C ASP A 102 18.16 -1.47 -10.66
N THR A 103 17.97 -0.68 -9.58
CA THR A 103 18.94 -0.58 -8.48
C THR A 103 18.28 -0.86 -7.13
N PRO A 104 19.01 -1.47 -6.17
CA PRO A 104 18.48 -1.73 -4.82
C PRO A 104 17.90 -0.49 -4.11
N PRO A 105 18.49 0.71 -4.19
CA PRO A 105 17.88 1.90 -3.58
C PRO A 105 16.53 2.26 -4.17
N ARG A 106 16.37 2.17 -5.50
CA ARG A 106 15.08 2.46 -6.17
C ARG A 106 14.03 1.44 -5.77
N GLU A 107 14.40 0.18 -5.73
CA GLU A 107 13.52 -0.91 -5.27
C GLU A 107 13.10 -0.69 -3.80
N GLY A 108 14.01 -0.23 -2.95
CA GLY A 108 13.71 0.13 -1.56
C GLY A 108 12.67 1.25 -1.45
N PHE A 109 12.81 2.33 -2.20
CA PHE A 109 11.82 3.41 -2.25
C PHE A 109 10.47 2.92 -2.79
N TYR A 110 10.48 2.07 -3.80
CA TYR A 110 9.27 1.46 -4.35
C TYR A 110 8.50 0.68 -3.27
N TRP A 111 9.16 -0.25 -2.58
CA TRP A 111 8.50 -1.05 -1.55
C TRP A 111 8.03 -0.21 -0.36
N LEU A 112 8.79 0.82 0.02
CA LEU A 112 8.39 1.75 1.07
C LEU A 112 7.15 2.57 0.66
N ALA A 113 7.11 3.05 -0.59
CA ALA A 113 5.94 3.75 -1.12
C ALA A 113 4.70 2.85 -1.16
N ILE A 114 4.85 1.59 -1.59
CA ILE A 114 3.75 0.61 -1.59
C ILE A 114 3.25 0.35 -0.15
N LEU A 115 4.16 0.18 0.82
CA LEU A 115 3.79 -0.01 2.23
C LEU A 115 2.95 1.16 2.76
N PHE A 116 3.43 2.39 2.58
CA PHE A 116 2.68 3.57 3.03
C PHE A 116 1.38 3.77 2.25
N THR A 117 1.32 3.36 0.99
CA THR A 117 0.08 3.39 0.22
C THR A 117 -0.97 2.45 0.82
N PHE A 118 -0.60 1.24 1.20
CA PHE A 118 -1.52 0.31 1.85
C PHE A 118 -1.95 0.78 3.24
N ALA A 119 -0.99 1.26 4.05
CA ALA A 119 -1.29 1.79 5.38
C ALA A 119 -2.20 3.02 5.32
N LEU A 120 -1.89 3.98 4.43
CA LEU A 120 -2.72 5.16 4.21
C LEU A 120 -4.13 4.78 3.81
N GLY A 121 -4.28 3.73 3.04
CA GLY A 121 -5.56 3.38 2.61
C GLY A 121 -6.44 2.67 3.58
N THR A 122 -5.88 1.83 4.35
CA THR A 122 -6.60 1.31 5.50
C THR A 122 -7.06 2.50 6.36
N ALA A 123 -6.16 3.39 6.77
CA ALA A 123 -6.50 4.55 7.59
C ALA A 123 -7.55 5.48 6.95
N ALA A 124 -7.43 5.77 5.66
CA ALA A 124 -8.37 6.63 4.95
C ALA A 124 -9.73 5.94 4.72
N GLY A 125 -9.71 4.63 4.45
CA GLY A 125 -10.91 3.81 4.30
C GLY A 125 -11.74 3.79 5.57
N ASP A 126 -11.10 3.50 6.70
CA ASP A 126 -11.74 3.47 8.01
C ASP A 126 -12.22 4.87 8.44
N LEU A 127 -11.42 5.90 8.16
CA LEU A 127 -11.83 7.28 8.43
C LEU A 127 -13.11 7.65 7.68
N MET A 128 -13.24 7.26 6.42
CA MET A 128 -14.44 7.51 5.63
C MET A 128 -15.62 6.65 6.08
N ALA A 129 -15.39 5.37 6.32
CA ALA A 129 -16.45 4.43 6.70
C ALA A 129 -17.01 4.73 8.08
N GLU A 130 -16.16 4.95 9.07
CA GLU A 130 -16.54 5.04 10.49
C GLU A 130 -16.76 6.47 10.95
N ARG A 131 -15.82 7.38 10.69
CA ARG A 131 -15.84 8.74 11.23
C ARG A 131 -16.75 9.67 10.44
N LEU A 132 -16.78 9.56 9.12
CA LEU A 132 -17.68 10.34 8.28
C LEU A 132 -19.07 9.73 8.15
N GLY A 133 -19.28 8.52 8.72
CA GLY A 133 -20.58 7.86 8.73
C GLY A 133 -21.07 7.43 7.34
N LEU A 134 -20.17 7.35 6.35
CA LEU A 134 -20.54 6.95 5.00
C LEU A 134 -20.90 5.47 4.90
N GLY A 135 -20.41 4.66 5.85
CA GLY A 135 -20.52 3.21 5.81
C GLY A 135 -19.65 2.57 4.73
N TYR A 136 -19.46 1.28 4.82
CA TYR A 136 -18.55 0.53 3.93
C TYR A 136 -18.98 0.56 2.46
N LEU A 137 -20.29 0.48 2.17
CA LEU A 137 -20.78 0.49 0.80
C LEU A 137 -20.49 1.83 0.08
N SER A 138 -20.81 2.95 0.73
CA SER A 138 -20.58 4.28 0.15
C SER A 138 -19.10 4.59 0.00
N SER A 139 -18.28 4.17 0.97
CA SER A 139 -16.83 4.29 0.89
C SER A 139 -16.26 3.47 -0.28
N THR A 140 -16.72 2.23 -0.47
CA THR A 140 -16.34 1.38 -1.61
C THR A 140 -16.71 2.02 -2.94
N LEU A 141 -17.90 2.59 -3.06
CA LEU A 141 -18.34 3.28 -4.26
C LEU A 141 -17.51 4.54 -4.54
N LEU A 142 -17.16 5.30 -3.51
CA LEU A 142 -16.31 6.49 -3.64
C LEU A 142 -14.91 6.15 -4.14
N PHE A 143 -14.26 5.14 -3.53
CA PHE A 143 -12.95 4.66 -3.98
C PHE A 143 -13.03 4.05 -5.38
N GLY A 144 -14.06 3.25 -5.68
CA GLY A 144 -14.31 2.70 -7.01
C GLY A 144 -14.48 3.79 -8.08
N ALA A 145 -15.20 4.87 -7.76
CA ALA A 145 -15.32 6.01 -8.64
C ALA A 145 -13.98 6.73 -8.87
N GLY A 146 -13.17 6.93 -7.81
CA GLY A 146 -11.82 7.48 -7.93
C GLY A 146 -10.93 6.65 -8.86
N ILE A 147 -11.00 5.33 -8.72
CA ILE A 147 -10.32 4.38 -9.61
C ILE A 147 -10.78 4.54 -11.07
N ALA A 148 -12.08 4.58 -11.29
CA ALA A 148 -12.65 4.73 -12.63
C ALA A 148 -12.22 6.05 -13.28
N VAL A 149 -12.16 7.13 -12.52
CA VAL A 149 -11.67 8.44 -13.00
C VAL A 149 -10.19 8.34 -13.41
N VAL A 150 -9.33 7.75 -12.56
CA VAL A 150 -7.90 7.58 -12.90
C VAL A 150 -7.72 6.71 -14.14
N ALA A 151 -8.47 5.61 -14.24
CA ALA A 151 -8.44 4.75 -15.42
C ALA A 151 -8.92 5.46 -16.69
N ALA A 152 -9.94 6.30 -16.59
CA ALA A 152 -10.42 7.12 -17.70
C ALA A 152 -9.37 8.15 -18.14
N LEU A 153 -8.77 8.88 -17.19
CA LEU A 153 -7.72 9.86 -17.47
C LEU A 153 -6.49 9.22 -18.12
N TRP A 154 -6.13 8.03 -17.68
CA TRP A 154 -5.03 7.27 -18.29
C TRP A 154 -5.39 6.81 -19.70
N ARG A 155 -6.61 6.32 -19.95
CA ARG A 155 -7.05 5.92 -21.31
C ARG A 155 -7.15 7.08 -22.29
N LEU A 156 -7.40 8.28 -21.76
CA LEU A 156 -7.45 9.51 -22.57
C LEU A 156 -6.08 10.16 -22.76
N ASP A 157 -5.00 9.49 -22.35
CA ASP A 157 -3.62 10.00 -22.39
C ASP A 157 -3.42 11.35 -21.67
N ILE A 158 -4.33 11.71 -20.74
CA ILE A 158 -4.24 12.95 -19.95
C ILE A 158 -3.18 12.80 -18.86
N ILE A 159 -3.01 11.59 -18.34
CA ILE A 159 -1.99 11.24 -17.34
C ILE A 159 -1.06 10.17 -17.89
N GLY A 160 0.26 10.37 -17.68
CA GLY A 160 1.25 9.39 -18.09
C GLY A 160 1.18 8.09 -17.26
N PRO A 161 1.81 6.99 -17.75
CA PRO A 161 1.77 5.67 -17.07
C PRO A 161 2.27 5.72 -15.62
N VAL A 162 3.28 6.54 -15.33
CA VAL A 162 3.85 6.70 -13.99
C VAL A 162 2.84 7.35 -13.04
N THR A 163 2.23 8.45 -13.48
CA THR A 163 1.21 9.15 -12.68
C THR A 163 -0.02 8.29 -12.47
N GLY A 164 -0.50 7.61 -13.53
CA GLY A 164 -1.62 6.68 -13.45
C GLY A 164 -1.38 5.53 -12.50
N PHE A 165 -0.19 4.92 -12.54
CA PHE A 165 0.20 3.85 -11.63
C PHE A 165 0.15 4.29 -10.16
N TRP A 166 0.80 5.41 -9.83
CA TRP A 166 0.86 5.87 -8.44
C TRP A 166 -0.47 6.38 -7.92
N GLN A 167 -1.28 7.06 -8.75
CA GLN A 167 -2.64 7.45 -8.37
C GLN A 167 -3.55 6.24 -8.16
N ALA A 168 -3.44 5.22 -9.01
CA ALA A 168 -4.14 3.97 -8.83
C ALA A 168 -3.74 3.26 -7.53
N SER A 169 -2.45 3.25 -7.21
CA SER A 169 -1.94 2.70 -5.94
C SER A 169 -2.49 3.46 -4.72
N LEU A 170 -2.60 4.78 -4.80
CA LEU A 170 -3.19 5.62 -3.75
C LEU A 170 -4.70 5.37 -3.57
N ASN A 171 -5.42 5.02 -4.64
CA ASN A 171 -6.84 4.74 -4.60
C ASN A 171 -7.19 3.27 -4.23
N PHE A 172 -6.25 2.51 -3.71
CA PHE A 172 -6.44 1.15 -3.18
C PHE A 172 -7.01 0.12 -4.15
N PHE A 173 -6.23 -0.22 -5.14
CA PHE A 173 -6.54 -1.37 -5.96
C PHE A 173 -6.29 -2.70 -5.26
N LYS A 174 -7.14 -3.09 -4.36
CA LYS A 174 -7.21 -4.49 -3.92
C LYS A 174 -7.77 -5.45 -4.99
N THR A 175 -8.39 -4.95 -6.06
CA THR A 175 -9.20 -5.82 -6.94
C THR A 175 -8.99 -5.68 -8.44
N LEU A 176 -8.24 -4.73 -8.95
CA LEU A 176 -8.06 -4.59 -10.40
C LEU A 176 -6.64 -4.96 -10.81
N ARG A 177 -6.52 -6.08 -11.51
CA ARG A 177 -5.35 -6.40 -12.32
C ARG A 177 -5.26 -5.34 -13.42
N LEU A 178 -4.44 -4.32 -13.25
CA LEU A 178 -3.97 -3.61 -14.42
C LEU A 178 -2.99 -4.54 -15.15
N PRO A 179 -3.21 -4.87 -16.42
CA PRO A 179 -2.19 -5.54 -17.20
C PRO A 179 -0.99 -4.58 -17.23
N LEU A 180 0.14 -5.01 -16.69
CA LEU A 180 1.42 -4.39 -16.97
C LEU A 180 1.67 -4.67 -18.45
N SER A 181 1.14 -3.81 -19.32
CA SER A 181 1.42 -3.87 -20.73
C SER A 181 2.89 -3.52 -20.93
N SER A 182 3.56 -4.47 -21.49
CA SER A 182 4.92 -4.44 -22.06
C SER A 182 5.30 -3.11 -22.70
#